data_c187c18888bad7d30856f711488e7a86
#
_entry.id   c187c18888bad7d30856f711488e7a86
#
_cell.length_a   1.000
_cell.length_b   1.000
_cell.length_c   1.000
_cell.angle_alpha   90.00
_cell.angle_beta   90.00
_cell.angle_gamma   90.00
#
_symmetry.space_group_name_H-M   'P 1'
#
loop_
_entity.id
_entity.type
_entity.pdbx_description
1 polymer ?
#
loop_
_entity_poly.entity_id
_entity_poly.type
_entity_poly.pdbx_seq_one_letter_code
_entity_poly.pdbx_strand_id
1 'polypeptide(L)'
;MTHREELSVPIERVGRYLRFRWSFVAPVPVEEARQRLRDYLTRLGYTLVASGDALVMRRGSLARSMLKWSPRNLATELTARLAPAGDGTAVTLELQLNRTGHTLYGTEQYLHAWELKEAETYLRGEPIDFAAMERFDRRTLERVYLGMGLGVAITIPFAVLIFAIGRPILTELGIGSPLRGAILGGLIAAMASGIMWLFLRVLLNPQKY
;
A
#
# COMPACT_ATOMS: atom_id res chain seq x y z
N MET A 1 -4.02 11.40 22.94
CA MET A 1 -5.19 11.20 22.05
C MET A 1 -4.63 10.77 20.71
N THR A 2 -4.91 9.57 20.31
CA THR A 2 -4.31 8.97 19.13
C THR A 2 -4.99 9.52 17.87
N HIS A 3 -4.24 10.14 16.98
CA HIS A 3 -4.62 10.67 15.65
C HIS A 3 -5.42 9.69 14.73
N ARG A 4 -5.86 8.58 15.25
CA ARG A 4 -6.39 7.44 14.49
C ARG A 4 -7.89 7.43 14.27
N GLU A 5 -8.67 7.95 15.22
CA GLU A 5 -10.14 7.98 15.08
C GLU A 5 -10.61 8.97 14.00
N GLU A 6 -9.76 9.95 13.68
CA GLU A 6 -10.06 10.99 12.68
C GLU A 6 -9.80 10.58 11.23
N LEU A 7 -9.12 9.46 10.94
CA LEU A 7 -8.76 9.04 9.57
C LEU A 7 -9.74 8.03 8.94
N SER A 8 -11.02 8.07 9.28
CA SER A 8 -12.04 7.22 8.64
C SER A 8 -12.39 7.70 7.22
N VAL A 9 -11.50 7.44 6.27
CA VAL A 9 -11.82 7.57 4.84
C VAL A 9 -12.56 6.30 4.43
N PRO A 10 -13.75 6.38 3.81
CA PRO A 10 -14.46 5.21 3.31
C PRO A 10 -13.63 4.41 2.31
N ILE A 11 -13.50 3.10 2.56
CA ILE A 11 -12.72 2.18 1.72
C ILE A 11 -13.64 1.08 1.22
N GLU A 12 -13.74 0.96 -0.09
CA GLU A 12 -14.52 -0.06 -0.78
C GLU A 12 -13.59 -1.02 -1.55
N ARG A 13 -13.89 -2.32 -1.49
CA ARG A 13 -13.18 -3.32 -2.30
C ARG A 13 -14.00 -3.64 -3.54
N VAL A 14 -13.45 -3.31 -4.71
CA VAL A 14 -14.08 -3.59 -6.01
C VAL A 14 -13.16 -4.49 -6.84
N GLY A 15 -13.36 -5.79 -6.76
CA GLY A 15 -12.51 -6.78 -7.42
C GLY A 15 -11.03 -6.68 -6.98
N ARG A 16 -10.14 -6.39 -7.95
CA ARG A 16 -8.70 -6.21 -7.70
C ARG A 16 -8.32 -4.80 -7.26
N TYR A 17 -9.28 -3.89 -7.09
CA TYR A 17 -9.04 -2.51 -6.68
C TYR A 17 -9.50 -2.27 -5.25
N LEU A 18 -8.79 -1.39 -4.53
CA LEU A 18 -9.30 -0.67 -3.38
C LEU A 18 -9.63 0.74 -3.83
N ARG A 19 -10.83 1.19 -3.48
CA ARG A 19 -11.32 2.53 -3.76
C ARG A 19 -11.47 3.28 -2.46
N PHE A 20 -10.83 4.44 -2.39
CA PHE A 20 -10.97 5.40 -1.30
C PHE A 20 -11.74 6.59 -1.82
N ARG A 21 -12.69 7.09 -1.04
CA ARG A 21 -13.45 8.30 -1.41
C ARG A 21 -13.40 9.30 -0.27
N TRP A 22 -13.06 10.54 -0.61
CA TRP A 22 -13.07 11.66 0.33
C TRP A 22 -13.73 12.86 -0.33
N SER A 23 -14.64 13.54 0.39
CA SER A 23 -15.35 14.71 -0.11
C SER A 23 -15.35 15.79 0.95
N PHE A 24 -15.09 17.04 0.52
CA PHE A 24 -15.04 18.21 1.38
C PHE A 24 -15.31 19.49 0.58
N VAL A 25 -15.44 20.62 1.28
CA VAL A 25 -15.54 21.94 0.65
C VAL A 25 -14.28 22.74 0.97
N ALA A 26 -13.59 23.19 -0.08
CA ALA A 26 -12.43 24.07 0.02
C ALA A 26 -12.85 25.54 -0.07
N PRO A 27 -12.31 26.46 0.76
CA PRO A 27 -12.68 27.87 0.80
C PRO A 27 -11.92 28.68 -0.29
N VAL A 28 -11.85 28.13 -1.51
CA VAL A 28 -11.17 28.76 -2.64
C VAL A 28 -11.96 28.52 -3.93
N PRO A 29 -11.83 29.37 -4.96
CA PRO A 29 -12.47 29.19 -6.27
C PRO A 29 -12.02 27.91 -6.97
N VAL A 30 -12.83 27.37 -7.87
CA VAL A 30 -12.62 26.08 -8.56
C VAL A 30 -11.24 26.00 -9.24
N GLU A 31 -10.84 27.04 -9.97
CA GLU A 31 -9.56 27.02 -10.69
C GLU A 31 -8.36 27.05 -9.75
N GLU A 32 -8.47 27.80 -8.66
CA GLU A 32 -7.45 27.83 -7.61
C GLU A 32 -7.37 26.48 -6.88
N ALA A 33 -8.53 25.90 -6.54
CA ALA A 33 -8.59 24.55 -5.95
C ALA A 33 -7.95 23.51 -6.86
N ARG A 34 -8.22 23.58 -8.19
CA ARG A 34 -7.64 22.70 -9.21
C ARG A 34 -6.13 22.82 -9.25
N GLN A 35 -5.62 24.05 -9.30
CA GLN A 35 -4.17 24.32 -9.37
C GLN A 35 -3.47 23.84 -8.08
N ARG A 36 -3.98 24.23 -6.91
CA ARG A 36 -3.44 23.81 -5.61
C ARG A 36 -3.43 22.27 -5.47
N LEU A 37 -4.53 21.61 -5.84
CA LEU A 37 -4.62 20.16 -5.77
C LEU A 37 -3.62 19.46 -6.71
N ARG A 38 -3.44 20.00 -7.92
CA ARG A 38 -2.43 19.51 -8.86
C ARG A 38 -1.02 19.65 -8.28
N ASP A 39 -0.69 20.78 -7.68
CA ASP A 39 0.62 21.04 -7.07
C ASP A 39 0.86 20.10 -5.89
N TYR A 40 -0.14 19.91 -5.04
CA TYR A 40 -0.12 18.97 -3.93
C TYR A 40 0.17 17.53 -4.40
N LEU A 41 -0.62 17.03 -5.35
CA LEU A 41 -0.48 15.68 -5.88
C LEU A 41 0.84 15.47 -6.62
N THR A 42 1.33 16.50 -7.33
CA THR A 42 2.64 16.45 -7.99
C THR A 42 3.77 16.32 -6.97
N ARG A 43 3.69 17.01 -5.83
CA ARG A 43 4.65 16.85 -4.71
C ARG A 43 4.62 15.45 -4.12
N LEU A 44 3.46 14.77 -4.12
CA LEU A 44 3.34 13.37 -3.70
C LEU A 44 3.79 12.36 -4.78
N GLY A 45 4.29 12.84 -5.92
CA GLY A 45 4.82 12.00 -7.00
C GLY A 45 3.76 11.52 -8.00
N TYR A 46 2.57 12.12 -8.01
CA TYR A 46 1.58 11.88 -9.06
C TYR A 46 1.93 12.65 -10.33
N THR A 47 1.59 12.09 -11.48
CA THR A 47 1.70 12.70 -12.79
C THR A 47 0.32 12.94 -13.38
N LEU A 48 0.14 14.08 -14.05
CA LEU A 48 -1.12 14.43 -14.71
C LEU A 48 -1.36 13.52 -15.91
N VAL A 49 -2.57 12.97 -15.99
CA VAL A 49 -3.04 12.12 -17.11
C VAL A 49 -4.07 12.88 -17.94
N ALA A 50 -5.04 13.52 -17.28
CA ALA A 50 -6.08 14.30 -17.93
C ALA A 50 -6.51 15.47 -17.04
N SER A 51 -6.87 16.60 -17.67
CA SER A 51 -7.42 17.77 -17.02
C SER A 51 -8.56 18.30 -17.89
N GLY A 52 -9.78 18.09 -17.46
CA GLY A 52 -11.04 18.49 -18.10
C GLY A 52 -12.09 18.65 -17.01
N ASP A 53 -13.22 17.96 -17.15
CA ASP A 53 -14.29 17.93 -16.14
C ASP A 53 -13.80 17.33 -14.81
N ALA A 54 -12.81 16.43 -14.89
CA ALA A 54 -12.10 15.90 -13.73
C ALA A 54 -10.59 16.01 -13.91
N LEU A 55 -9.88 16.20 -12.80
CA LEU A 55 -8.42 16.10 -12.74
C LEU A 55 -8.06 14.64 -12.48
N VAL A 56 -7.40 13.98 -13.45
CA VAL A 56 -6.96 12.58 -13.32
C VAL A 56 -5.44 12.55 -13.20
N MET A 57 -4.96 11.96 -12.12
CA MET A 57 -3.53 11.85 -11.83
C MET A 57 -3.16 10.41 -11.49
N ARG A 58 -1.97 9.97 -11.89
CA ARG A 58 -1.46 8.60 -11.66
C ARG A 58 -0.13 8.62 -10.95
N ARG A 59 0.08 7.59 -10.11
CA ARG A 59 1.37 7.33 -9.46
C ARG A 59 1.65 5.83 -9.46
N GLY A 60 2.95 5.48 -9.47
CA GLY A 60 3.39 4.10 -9.44
C GLY A 60 3.12 3.34 -10.75
N SER A 61 3.45 2.07 -10.75
CA SER A 61 3.14 1.14 -11.84
C SER A 61 3.21 -0.29 -11.34
N LEU A 62 2.57 -1.24 -12.04
CA LEU A 62 2.65 -2.66 -11.70
C LEU A 62 4.10 -3.17 -11.69
N ALA A 63 4.93 -2.74 -12.64
CA ALA A 63 6.34 -3.13 -12.69
C ALA A 63 7.13 -2.57 -11.50
N ARG A 64 6.94 -1.30 -11.14
CA ARG A 64 7.61 -0.70 -9.98
C ARG A 64 7.13 -1.31 -8.66
N SER A 65 5.86 -1.63 -8.54
CA SER A 65 5.30 -2.25 -7.35
C SER A 65 5.87 -3.64 -7.08
N MET A 66 6.20 -4.40 -8.12
CA MET A 66 6.86 -5.71 -8.00
C MET A 66 8.32 -5.61 -7.58
N LEU A 67 9.01 -4.51 -7.92
CA LEU A 67 10.43 -4.30 -7.62
C LEU A 67 10.69 -3.59 -6.29
N LYS A 68 9.79 -2.72 -5.87
CA LYS A 68 9.92 -1.92 -4.65
C LYS A 68 8.62 -1.94 -3.87
N TRP A 69 8.63 -2.53 -2.69
CA TRP A 69 7.49 -2.71 -1.80
C TRP A 69 7.15 -1.44 -0.99
N SER A 70 7.15 -0.28 -1.61
CA SER A 70 6.69 0.96 -0.99
C SER A 70 5.22 1.20 -1.35
N PRO A 71 4.38 1.64 -0.41
CA PRO A 71 2.99 2.04 -0.68
C PRO A 71 2.86 3.01 -1.85
N ARG A 72 3.80 3.94 -1.98
CA ARG A 72 3.80 4.95 -3.06
C ARG A 72 4.17 4.40 -4.44
N ASN A 73 4.75 3.20 -4.52
CA ASN A 73 5.05 2.55 -5.80
C ASN A 73 3.88 1.74 -6.36
N LEU A 74 2.83 1.53 -5.57
CA LEU A 74 1.62 0.85 -6.04
C LEU A 74 0.96 1.67 -7.16
N ALA A 75 0.44 0.94 -8.16
CA ALA A 75 -0.28 1.57 -9.27
C ALA A 75 -1.58 2.20 -8.74
N THR A 76 -1.58 3.52 -8.64
CA THR A 76 -2.70 4.32 -8.13
C THR A 76 -3.17 5.30 -9.18
N GLU A 77 -4.49 5.46 -9.28
CA GLU A 77 -5.14 6.51 -10.05
C GLU A 77 -6.02 7.32 -9.09
N LEU A 78 -5.85 8.64 -9.11
CA LEU A 78 -6.66 9.58 -8.37
C LEU A 78 -7.46 10.42 -9.34
N THR A 79 -8.77 10.41 -9.17
CA THR A 79 -9.71 11.27 -9.89
C THR A 79 -10.28 12.29 -8.93
N ALA A 80 -10.10 13.57 -9.24
CA ALA A 80 -10.69 14.68 -8.49
C ALA A 80 -11.75 15.38 -9.32
N ARG A 81 -12.95 15.49 -8.77
CA ARG A 81 -14.05 16.28 -9.32
C ARG A 81 -14.23 17.53 -8.47
N LEU A 82 -14.29 18.68 -9.15
CA LEU A 82 -14.40 19.98 -8.51
C LEU A 82 -15.63 20.67 -9.08
N ALA A 83 -16.49 21.18 -8.20
CA ALA A 83 -17.70 21.91 -8.57
C ALA A 83 -17.88 23.14 -7.67
N PRO A 84 -18.44 24.25 -8.16
CA PRO A 84 -18.74 25.40 -7.32
C PRO A 84 -19.69 24.99 -6.16
N ALA A 85 -19.44 25.51 -4.98
CA ALA A 85 -20.26 25.28 -3.78
C ALA A 85 -20.28 26.52 -2.89
N GLY A 86 -21.29 27.37 -3.06
CA GLY A 86 -21.33 28.69 -2.40
C GLY A 86 -20.11 29.54 -2.77
N ASP A 87 -19.41 30.05 -1.76
CA ASP A 87 -18.19 30.85 -1.94
C ASP A 87 -16.92 30.01 -2.12
N GLY A 88 -17.05 28.68 -2.20
CA GLY A 88 -15.93 27.75 -2.30
C GLY A 88 -16.12 26.70 -3.38
N THR A 89 -15.38 25.60 -3.23
CA THR A 89 -15.36 24.47 -4.16
C THR A 89 -15.66 23.17 -3.45
N ALA A 90 -16.71 22.46 -3.88
CA ALA A 90 -16.93 21.07 -3.50
C ALA A 90 -15.90 20.19 -4.24
N VAL A 91 -15.11 19.47 -3.48
CA VAL A 91 -14.07 18.57 -3.97
C VAL A 91 -14.44 17.14 -3.61
N THR A 92 -14.45 16.25 -4.61
CA THR A 92 -14.58 14.81 -4.41
C THR A 92 -13.34 14.13 -4.96
N LEU A 93 -12.58 13.49 -4.09
CA LEU A 93 -11.41 12.70 -4.41
C LEU A 93 -11.79 11.21 -4.43
N GLU A 94 -11.47 10.53 -5.51
CA GLU A 94 -11.60 9.08 -5.63
C GLU A 94 -10.23 8.50 -6.00
N LEU A 95 -9.64 7.76 -5.09
CA LEU A 95 -8.36 7.09 -5.30
C LEU A 95 -8.61 5.61 -5.51
N GLN A 96 -8.16 5.10 -6.64
CA GLN A 96 -8.19 3.68 -6.98
C GLN A 96 -6.77 3.10 -6.91
N LEU A 97 -6.60 2.07 -6.08
CA LEU A 97 -5.35 1.37 -5.89
C LEU A 97 -5.45 -0.04 -6.46
N ASN A 98 -4.57 -0.38 -7.41
CA ASN A 98 -4.50 -1.72 -7.98
C ASN A 98 -3.74 -2.67 -7.04
N ARG A 99 -4.41 -3.75 -6.61
CA ARG A 99 -3.89 -4.76 -5.69
C ARG A 99 -3.26 -5.97 -6.37
N THR A 100 -3.18 -6.01 -7.70
CA THR A 100 -2.67 -7.18 -8.41
C THR A 100 -1.26 -7.53 -7.94
N GLY A 101 -1.09 -8.75 -7.42
CA GLY A 101 0.19 -9.24 -6.89
C GLY A 101 0.54 -8.73 -5.48
N HIS A 102 -0.33 -7.97 -4.80
CA HIS A 102 -0.06 -7.42 -3.48
C HIS A 102 -1.14 -7.72 -2.45
N THR A 103 -0.72 -8.11 -1.25
CA THR A 103 -1.55 -8.06 -0.06
C THR A 103 -1.35 -6.69 0.59
N LEU A 104 -2.40 -5.88 0.64
CA LEU A 104 -2.34 -4.57 1.28
C LEU A 104 -2.59 -4.71 2.77
N TYR A 105 -1.65 -4.20 3.55
CA TYR A 105 -1.74 -4.11 5.00
C TYR A 105 -2.35 -2.78 5.43
N GLY A 106 -2.79 -2.70 6.68
CA GLY A 106 -3.45 -1.50 7.21
C GLY A 106 -2.59 -0.23 7.15
N THR A 107 -1.26 -0.36 7.24
CA THR A 107 -0.30 0.76 7.10
C THR A 107 -0.34 1.42 5.72
N GLU A 108 -0.48 0.62 4.66
CA GLU A 108 -0.55 1.15 3.29
C GLU A 108 -1.89 1.86 3.05
N GLN A 109 -2.98 1.28 3.57
CA GLN A 109 -4.30 1.92 3.52
C GLN A 109 -4.30 3.23 4.31
N TYR A 110 -3.65 3.25 5.47
CA TYR A 110 -3.52 4.44 6.30
C TYR A 110 -2.79 5.57 5.56
N LEU A 111 -1.66 5.30 4.88
CA LEU A 111 -0.94 6.33 4.14
C LEU A 111 -1.81 6.98 3.06
N HIS A 112 -2.55 6.17 2.29
CA HIS A 112 -3.41 6.70 1.24
C HIS A 112 -4.60 7.50 1.79
N ALA A 113 -5.19 7.05 2.90
CA ALA A 113 -6.23 7.81 3.59
C ALA A 113 -5.69 9.13 4.15
N TRP A 114 -4.48 9.12 4.71
CA TRP A 114 -3.81 10.32 5.18
C TRP A 114 -3.54 11.30 4.03
N GLU A 115 -2.97 10.85 2.90
CA GLU A 115 -2.76 11.67 1.72
C GLU A 115 -4.07 12.34 1.22
N LEU A 116 -5.21 11.65 1.27
CA LEU A 116 -6.50 12.23 0.87
C LEU A 116 -7.01 13.29 1.85
N LYS A 117 -6.84 13.09 3.16
CA LYS A 117 -7.24 14.09 4.17
C LYS A 117 -6.35 15.33 4.13
N GLU A 118 -5.06 15.14 3.96
CA GLU A 118 -4.14 16.28 3.87
C GLU A 118 -4.35 17.11 2.59
N ALA A 119 -4.96 16.54 1.55
CA ALA A 119 -5.41 17.34 0.40
C ALA A 119 -6.42 18.41 0.83
N GLU A 120 -7.34 18.10 1.74
CA GLU A 120 -8.28 19.07 2.32
C GLU A 120 -7.55 20.16 3.10
N THR A 121 -6.63 19.78 3.99
CA THR A 121 -5.79 20.69 4.78
C THR A 121 -5.00 21.64 3.86
N TYR A 122 -4.40 21.10 2.80
CA TYR A 122 -3.65 21.88 1.82
C TYR A 122 -4.51 22.88 1.06
N LEU A 123 -5.72 22.48 0.64
CA LEU A 123 -6.62 23.38 -0.06
C LEU A 123 -7.17 24.50 0.83
N ARG A 124 -7.20 24.30 2.15
CA ARG A 124 -7.51 25.35 3.12
C ARG A 124 -6.36 26.32 3.34
N GLY A 125 -5.18 26.07 2.76
CA GLY A 125 -3.99 26.91 2.93
C GLY A 125 -3.22 26.62 4.24
N GLU A 126 -3.52 25.53 4.90
CA GLU A 126 -2.84 25.11 6.11
C GLU A 126 -1.52 24.39 5.79
N PRO A 127 -0.50 24.50 6.66
CA PRO A 127 0.79 23.86 6.43
C PRO A 127 0.70 22.33 6.53
N ILE A 128 1.40 21.62 5.63
CA ILE A 128 1.48 20.16 5.60
C ILE A 128 2.90 19.69 5.81
N ASP A 129 3.07 18.69 6.66
CA ASP A 129 4.35 18.01 6.85
C ASP A 129 4.55 16.85 5.83
N PHE A 130 4.93 17.21 4.60
CA PHE A 130 5.29 16.24 3.56
C PHE A 130 6.44 15.31 4.00
N ALA A 131 7.36 15.83 4.83
CA ALA A 131 8.48 15.04 5.32
C ALA A 131 8.01 13.96 6.30
N ALA A 132 6.94 14.20 7.07
CA ALA A 132 6.33 13.16 7.91
C ALA A 132 5.75 12.02 7.08
N MET A 133 5.05 12.33 5.98
CA MET A 133 4.51 11.30 5.07
C MET A 133 5.64 10.49 4.41
N GLU A 134 6.74 11.16 4.02
CA GLU A 134 7.89 10.49 3.42
C GLU A 134 8.61 9.60 4.45
N ARG A 135 8.78 10.08 5.68
CA ARG A 135 9.33 9.27 6.78
C ARG A 135 8.47 8.05 7.07
N PHE A 136 7.14 8.20 7.02
CA PHE A 136 6.22 7.09 7.22
C PHE A 136 6.35 6.03 6.11
N ASP A 137 6.38 6.44 4.84
CA ASP A 137 6.57 5.55 3.71
C ASP A 137 7.91 4.79 3.81
N ARG A 138 8.99 5.50 4.12
CA ARG A 138 10.33 4.90 4.34
C ARG A 138 10.32 3.88 5.47
N ARG A 139 9.77 4.21 6.63
CA ARG A 139 9.67 3.29 7.78
C ARG A 139 8.82 2.06 7.45
N THR A 140 7.78 2.22 6.67
CA THR A 140 6.96 1.09 6.20
C THR A 140 7.81 0.16 5.33
N LEU A 141 8.58 0.71 4.40
CA LEU A 141 9.48 -0.04 3.54
C LEU A 141 10.58 -0.78 4.35
N GLU A 142 11.22 -0.10 5.30
CA GLU A 142 12.23 -0.69 6.19
C GLU A 142 11.68 -1.89 6.96
N ARG A 143 10.43 -1.81 7.43
CA ARG A 143 9.77 -2.92 8.14
C ARG A 143 9.41 -4.08 7.23
N VAL A 144 9.00 -3.80 5.99
CA VAL A 144 8.80 -4.85 4.99
C VAL A 144 10.10 -5.63 4.78
N TYR A 145 11.22 -4.92 4.54
CA TYR A 145 12.50 -5.58 4.36
C TYR A 145 12.99 -6.31 5.61
N LEU A 146 12.78 -5.75 6.79
CA LEU A 146 13.08 -6.43 8.06
C LEU A 146 12.27 -7.72 8.19
N GLY A 147 10.97 -7.67 7.91
CA GLY A 147 10.09 -8.86 7.94
C GLY A 147 10.51 -9.94 6.95
N MET A 148 10.88 -9.52 5.73
CA MET A 148 11.41 -10.42 4.72
C MET A 148 12.74 -11.06 5.15
N GLY A 149 13.68 -10.25 5.67
CA GLY A 149 14.97 -10.74 6.16
C GLY A 149 14.83 -11.74 7.31
N LEU A 150 13.99 -11.43 8.30
CA LEU A 150 13.69 -12.33 9.41
C LEU A 150 12.99 -13.61 8.92
N GLY A 151 12.04 -13.48 7.99
CA GLY A 151 11.36 -14.62 7.39
C GLY A 151 12.34 -15.58 6.71
N VAL A 152 13.27 -15.06 5.92
CA VAL A 152 14.32 -15.85 5.25
C VAL A 152 15.26 -16.48 6.29
N ALA A 153 15.75 -15.70 7.25
CA ALA A 153 16.69 -16.17 8.29
C ALA A 153 16.12 -17.35 9.11
N ILE A 154 14.82 -17.33 9.40
CA ILE A 154 14.14 -18.42 10.11
C ILE A 154 13.86 -19.59 9.16
N THR A 155 13.46 -19.33 7.92
CA THR A 155 13.12 -20.39 6.96
C THR A 155 14.30 -21.30 6.64
N ILE A 156 15.53 -20.75 6.53
CA ILE A 156 16.72 -21.52 6.14
C ILE A 156 17.01 -22.68 7.11
N PRO A 157 17.13 -22.50 8.44
CA PRO A 157 17.35 -23.62 9.37
C PRO A 157 16.25 -24.69 9.32
N PHE A 158 15.00 -24.27 9.23
CA PHE A 158 13.87 -25.19 9.09
C PHE A 158 13.88 -25.95 7.77
N ALA A 159 14.26 -25.32 6.67
CA ALA A 159 14.41 -25.98 5.38
C ALA A 159 15.49 -27.08 5.45
N VAL A 160 16.63 -26.77 6.08
CA VAL A 160 17.69 -27.77 6.31
C VAL A 160 17.17 -28.93 7.14
N LEU A 161 16.43 -28.65 8.22
CA LEU A 161 15.86 -29.69 9.09
C LEU A 161 14.83 -30.57 8.34
N ILE A 162 13.94 -29.96 7.57
CA ILE A 162 12.95 -30.67 6.74
C ILE A 162 13.66 -31.57 5.74
N PHE A 163 14.74 -31.10 5.10
CA PHE A 163 15.52 -31.90 4.19
C PHE A 163 16.25 -33.06 4.87
N ALA A 164 16.90 -32.79 6.02
CA ALA A 164 17.67 -33.77 6.77
C ALA A 164 16.82 -34.92 7.30
N ILE A 165 15.63 -34.60 7.78
CA ILE A 165 14.70 -35.60 8.35
C ILE A 165 13.78 -36.20 7.28
N GLY A 166 13.23 -35.37 6.41
CA GLY A 166 12.22 -35.79 5.45
C GLY A 166 12.80 -36.68 4.32
N ARG A 167 14.04 -36.40 3.89
CA ARG A 167 14.66 -37.19 2.80
C ARG A 167 14.81 -38.68 3.14
N PRO A 168 15.38 -39.09 4.29
CA PRO A 168 15.47 -40.52 4.62
C PRO A 168 14.09 -41.18 4.79
N ILE A 169 13.16 -40.53 5.48
CA ILE A 169 11.79 -41.05 5.69
C ILE A 169 11.10 -41.35 4.35
N LEU A 170 11.12 -40.37 3.42
CA LEU A 170 10.50 -40.55 2.10
C LEU A 170 11.23 -41.60 1.26
N THR A 171 12.51 -41.85 1.52
CA THR A 171 13.28 -42.93 0.88
C THR A 171 12.85 -44.29 1.38
N GLU A 172 12.70 -44.46 2.68
CA GLU A 172 12.20 -45.69 3.29
C GLU A 172 10.78 -46.05 2.85
N LEU A 173 9.95 -45.02 2.60
CA LEU A 173 8.60 -45.20 2.07
C LEU A 173 8.58 -45.51 0.54
N GLY A 174 9.74 -45.69 -0.10
CA GLY A 174 9.83 -46.04 -1.52
C GLY A 174 9.46 -44.93 -2.48
N ILE A 175 9.37 -43.68 -2.01
CA ILE A 175 9.00 -42.53 -2.86
C ILE A 175 10.16 -42.17 -3.79
N GLY A 176 9.90 -42.11 -5.10
CA GLY A 176 10.88 -41.77 -6.11
C GLY A 176 11.46 -40.37 -5.99
N SER A 177 12.70 -40.17 -6.46
CA SER A 177 13.45 -38.92 -6.25
C SER A 177 12.73 -37.63 -6.73
N PRO A 178 12.05 -37.58 -7.88
CA PRO A 178 11.31 -36.38 -8.31
C PRO A 178 10.17 -36.00 -7.36
N LEU A 179 9.42 -37.01 -6.91
CA LEU A 179 8.28 -36.77 -6.01
C LEU A 179 8.74 -36.36 -4.61
N ARG A 180 9.86 -36.93 -4.11
CA ARG A 180 10.48 -36.47 -2.87
C ARG A 180 10.85 -34.98 -2.91
N GLY A 181 11.49 -34.56 -4.00
CA GLY A 181 11.84 -33.14 -4.22
C GLY A 181 10.62 -32.25 -4.22
N ALA A 182 9.55 -32.67 -4.89
CA ALA A 182 8.30 -31.90 -4.95
C ALA A 182 7.62 -31.79 -3.55
N ILE A 183 7.57 -32.87 -2.78
CA ILE A 183 6.99 -32.87 -1.44
C ILE A 183 7.79 -31.95 -0.49
N LEU A 184 9.11 -32.16 -0.42
CA LEU A 184 9.96 -31.37 0.48
C LEU A 184 9.99 -29.90 0.07
N GLY A 185 10.10 -29.61 -1.23
CA GLY A 185 10.02 -28.23 -1.75
C GLY A 185 8.68 -27.56 -1.46
N GLY A 186 7.57 -28.29 -1.62
CA GLY A 186 6.24 -27.81 -1.30
C GLY A 186 6.06 -27.47 0.19
N LEU A 187 6.55 -28.33 1.08
CA LEU A 187 6.53 -28.10 2.54
C LEU A 187 7.35 -26.85 2.92
N ILE A 188 8.56 -26.72 2.36
CA ILE A 188 9.42 -25.56 2.61
C ILE A 188 8.76 -24.28 2.11
N ALA A 189 8.19 -24.31 0.90
CA ALA A 189 7.51 -23.14 0.32
C ALA A 189 6.28 -22.72 1.14
N ALA A 190 5.47 -23.69 1.60
CA ALA A 190 4.30 -23.42 2.44
C ALA A 190 4.71 -22.82 3.78
N MET A 191 5.75 -23.36 4.42
CA MET A 191 6.28 -22.86 5.68
C MET A 191 6.86 -21.45 5.51
N ALA A 192 7.69 -21.21 4.48
CA ALA A 192 8.26 -19.91 4.19
C ALA A 192 7.18 -18.84 3.97
N SER A 193 6.13 -19.20 3.23
CA SER A 193 5.00 -18.31 2.99
C SER A 193 4.24 -17.98 4.28
N GLY A 194 4.02 -18.96 5.14
CA GLY A 194 3.35 -18.80 6.43
C GLY A 194 4.15 -17.92 7.40
N ILE A 195 5.46 -18.14 7.52
CA ILE A 195 6.37 -17.34 8.34
C ILE A 195 6.40 -15.91 7.84
N MET A 196 6.59 -15.72 6.53
CA MET A 196 6.61 -14.40 5.91
C MET A 196 5.30 -13.63 6.16
N TRP A 197 4.16 -14.28 5.95
CA TRP A 197 2.85 -13.68 6.20
C TRP A 197 2.68 -13.27 7.67
N LEU A 198 3.12 -14.10 8.61
CA LEU A 198 3.06 -13.80 10.04
C LEU A 198 3.88 -12.57 10.40
N PHE A 199 5.15 -12.50 9.93
CA PHE A 199 6.01 -11.35 10.19
C PHE A 199 5.46 -10.06 9.60
N LEU A 200 5.02 -10.10 8.34
CA LEU A 200 4.45 -8.93 7.70
C LEU A 200 3.16 -8.48 8.40
N ARG A 201 2.31 -9.42 8.83
CA ARG A 201 1.09 -9.09 9.59
C ARG A 201 1.41 -8.43 10.93
N VAL A 202 2.44 -8.89 11.64
CA VAL A 202 2.84 -8.32 12.95
C VAL A 202 3.53 -6.98 12.79
N LEU A 203 4.45 -6.85 11.83
CA LEU A 203 5.25 -5.63 11.62
C LEU A 203 4.48 -4.50 10.94
N LEU A 204 3.52 -4.83 10.08
CA LEU A 204 2.69 -3.87 9.36
C LEU A 204 1.30 -3.68 9.99
N ASN A 205 1.12 -4.15 11.23
CA ASN A 205 -0.12 -3.90 11.95
C ASN A 205 -0.22 -2.40 12.30
N PRO A 206 -1.24 -1.70 11.82
CA PRO A 206 -1.38 -0.27 12.05
C PRO A 206 -1.62 0.09 13.52
N GLN A 207 -1.98 -0.86 14.39
CA GLN A 207 -2.21 -0.58 15.82
C GLN A 207 -0.94 -0.19 16.62
N LYS A 208 0.22 -0.26 16.02
CA LYS A 208 1.51 0.04 16.68
C LYS A 208 2.09 1.43 16.33
N TYR A 209 1.31 2.32 15.66
CA TYR A 209 1.77 3.66 15.22
C TYR A 209 0.96 4.81 15.81
#